data_070abe4f18e687c643d664eecfff0b78
#
_entry.id   070abe4f18e687c643d664eecfff0b78
#
_cell.length_a   1.000
_cell.length_b   1.000
_cell.length_c   1.000
_cell.angle_alpha   90.00
_cell.angle_beta   90.00
_cell.angle_gamma   90.00
#
_symmetry.space_group_name_H-M   'P 1'
#
loop_
_entity.id
_entity.type
_entity.pdbx_description
1 polymer ?
#
loop_
_entity_poly.entity_id
_entity_poly.type
_entity_poly.pdbx_seq_one_letter_code
_entity_poly.pdbx_strand_id
1 'polypeptide(L)'
;HKAIRRQRQMCIRDSLIILLVVILALIPVWIYRDTIFEPLRGIASRIQTTTTETAGYPISLTGRSDYSFCAMNDSFALLSDTYLYSYNENGGQNFALQHGYVHPMIVSNSKRVVIYDKGGHDFSLFNKISEIFKQNIPDEVIVSVFLGSSEHTAVVTSGGRYSNVIYVYDGGGKWLYTQRFIDDNVMQVAFSDDNRFIYVTRVTSDNGDIVTKLSKYDIAGDGTELWTQTISDCVSLALSVNGGTLTVTGDSEIRTYNTDSGELIGNYSYQGTIENFDALSSKKAFVLDNYTDGGKKLVLLDEKCEVTAQAEVSSDVKRIRVIDNSVIVMTESDITQYDYSLASVKKTLLKDSYSDFIKVGGSILLMGYDSLDCIQL
;
A
#
# COMPACT_ATOMS: atom_id res chain seq x y z
N HIS A 1 66.53 30.91 4.77
CA HIS A 1 65.93 30.57 6.12
C HIS A 1 64.69 31.40 6.46
N LYS A 2 64.51 32.64 6.05
CA LYS A 2 63.32 33.47 6.35
C LYS A 2 62.07 33.06 5.56
N ALA A 3 62.18 32.55 4.35
CA ALA A 3 61.04 32.12 3.52
C ALA A 3 60.37 30.83 4.05
N ILE A 4 61.12 29.85 4.48
CA ILE A 4 60.63 28.58 5.05
C ILE A 4 59.89 28.78 6.39
N ARG A 5 60.31 29.76 7.18
CA ARG A 5 59.58 30.11 8.43
C ARG A 5 58.20 30.75 8.16
N ARG A 6 58.09 31.60 7.12
CA ARG A 6 56.80 32.20 6.74
C ARG A 6 55.80 31.16 6.19
N GLN A 7 56.28 30.20 5.41
CA GLN A 7 55.41 29.15 4.85
C GLN A 7 54.87 28.21 5.93
N ARG A 8 55.70 27.84 6.94
CA ARG A 8 55.23 27.05 8.10
C ARG A 8 54.22 27.82 8.99
N GLN A 9 54.36 29.13 9.16
CA GLN A 9 53.45 29.95 9.91
C GLN A 9 52.10 30.13 9.19
N MET A 10 52.07 30.18 7.84
CA MET A 10 50.81 30.18 7.08
C MET A 10 50.04 28.86 7.19
N CYS A 11 50.70 27.69 7.06
CA CYS A 11 50.07 26.39 7.21
C CYS A 11 49.49 26.15 8.62
N ILE A 12 50.18 26.60 9.68
CA ILE A 12 49.69 26.47 11.04
C ILE A 12 48.47 27.37 11.28
N ARG A 13 48.46 28.57 10.72
CA ARG A 13 47.36 29.52 10.88
C ARG A 13 46.10 29.03 10.14
N ASP A 14 46.25 28.47 8.96
CA ASP A 14 45.14 27.94 8.15
C ASP A 14 44.56 26.65 8.79
N SER A 15 45.44 25.79 9.35
CA SER A 15 45.02 24.62 10.12
C SER A 15 44.27 24.99 11.40
N LEU A 16 44.69 26.06 12.10
CA LEU A 16 44.02 26.57 13.30
C LEU A 16 42.66 27.18 12.96
N ILE A 17 42.53 27.88 11.82
CA ILE A 17 41.25 28.43 11.34
C ILE A 17 40.27 27.30 10.98
N ILE A 18 40.73 26.27 10.28
CA ILE A 18 39.90 25.09 9.96
C ILE A 18 39.43 24.40 11.24
N LEU A 19 40.33 24.20 12.20
CA LEU A 19 39.99 23.60 13.50
C LEU A 19 38.94 24.44 14.25
N LEU A 20 39.08 25.76 14.24
CA LEU A 20 38.14 26.68 14.87
C LEU A 20 36.77 26.67 14.21
N VAL A 21 36.72 26.59 12.88
CA VAL A 21 35.46 26.45 12.12
C VAL A 21 34.78 25.12 12.42
N VAL A 22 35.53 24.02 12.52
CA VAL A 22 34.99 22.70 12.89
C VAL A 22 34.45 22.71 14.32
N ILE A 23 35.17 23.31 15.27
CA ILE A 23 34.68 23.44 16.65
C ILE A 23 33.42 24.29 16.69
N LEU A 24 33.36 25.43 15.99
CA LEU A 24 32.18 26.29 15.94
C LEU A 24 30.98 25.57 15.28
N ALA A 25 31.18 24.69 14.31
CA ALA A 25 30.13 23.90 13.71
C ALA A 25 29.63 22.76 14.64
N LEU A 26 30.47 22.26 15.52
CA LEU A 26 30.10 21.23 16.49
C LEU A 26 29.37 21.76 17.72
N ILE A 27 29.54 23.03 18.05
CA ILE A 27 28.87 23.67 19.21
C ILE A 27 27.33 23.60 19.07
N PRO A 28 26.68 24.00 17.95
CA PRO A 28 25.23 23.84 17.78
C PRO A 28 24.78 22.38 17.87
N VAL A 29 25.51 21.46 17.27
CA VAL A 29 25.23 20.01 17.33
C VAL A 29 25.28 19.52 18.78
N TRP A 30 26.22 20.02 19.59
CA TRP A 30 26.34 19.65 21.00
C TRP A 30 25.24 20.29 21.86
N ILE A 31 24.88 21.56 21.61
CA ILE A 31 23.82 22.29 22.34
C ILE A 31 22.43 21.71 22.03
N TYR A 32 22.18 21.37 20.77
CA TYR A 32 20.90 20.82 20.31
C TYR A 32 20.88 19.28 20.21
N ARG A 33 21.91 18.61 20.77
CA ARG A 33 22.03 17.15 20.67
C ARG A 33 20.78 16.42 21.16
N ASP A 34 20.17 16.86 22.24
CA ASP A 34 19.03 16.20 22.84
C ASP A 34 17.77 16.40 21.96
N THR A 35 17.61 17.59 21.35
CA THR A 35 16.52 17.89 20.41
C THR A 35 16.68 17.12 19.08
N ILE A 36 17.93 16.87 18.63
CA ILE A 36 18.22 16.18 17.37
C ILE A 36 18.21 14.65 17.57
N PHE A 37 18.70 14.15 18.71
CA PHE A 37 18.90 12.73 18.96
C PHE A 37 17.83 12.08 19.84
N GLU A 38 16.98 12.85 20.56
CA GLU A 38 15.85 12.28 21.30
C GLU A 38 14.85 11.52 20.40
N PRO A 39 14.41 12.05 19.24
CA PRO A 39 13.54 11.28 18.36
C PRO A 39 14.23 10.01 17.83
N LEU A 40 15.54 10.05 17.58
CA LEU A 40 16.31 8.88 17.14
C LEU A 40 16.50 7.84 18.25
N ARG A 41 16.65 8.28 19.53
CA ARG A 41 16.71 7.38 20.68
C ARG A 41 15.36 6.71 20.95
N GLY A 42 14.25 7.45 20.79
CA GLY A 42 12.90 6.91 20.91
C GLY A 42 12.59 5.84 19.86
N ILE A 43 13.07 6.00 18.64
CA ILE A 43 12.95 5.02 17.56
C ILE A 43 13.84 3.80 17.84
N ALA A 44 15.11 4.00 18.22
CA ALA A 44 16.04 2.92 18.50
C ALA A 44 15.61 2.03 19.69
N SER A 45 14.92 2.58 20.69
CA SER A 45 14.38 1.80 21.81
C SER A 45 13.13 1.00 21.48
N ARG A 46 12.40 1.36 20.41
CA ARG A 46 11.20 0.65 19.91
C ARG A 46 11.53 -0.44 18.90
N ILE A 47 12.64 -0.30 18.18
CA ILE A 47 13.09 -1.28 17.19
C ILE A 47 13.98 -2.30 17.90
N GLN A 48 13.43 -3.48 18.15
CA GLN A 48 14.25 -4.62 18.55
C GLN A 48 14.90 -5.20 17.29
N THR A 49 16.09 -4.75 16.93
CA THR A 49 16.90 -5.42 15.91
C THR A 49 17.43 -6.72 16.50
N THR A 50 16.68 -7.78 16.35
CA THR A 50 17.19 -9.13 16.55
C THR A 50 17.85 -9.56 15.24
N THR A 51 19.18 -9.52 15.18
CA THR A 51 19.94 -10.32 14.21
C THR A 51 19.73 -11.79 14.59
N THR A 52 18.59 -12.35 14.24
CA THR A 52 18.36 -13.78 14.39
C THR A 52 18.99 -14.47 13.19
N GLU A 53 19.86 -15.41 13.47
CA GLU A 53 20.31 -16.42 12.51
C GLU A 53 19.11 -16.92 11.72
N THR A 54 19.31 -17.13 10.43
CA THR A 54 18.39 -17.60 9.39
C THR A 54 17.27 -18.48 9.95
N ALA A 55 16.19 -17.88 10.45
CA ALA A 55 14.96 -18.58 10.70
C ALA A 55 14.34 -18.80 9.32
N GLY A 56 14.44 -19.99 8.78
CA GLY A 56 13.74 -20.41 7.55
C GLY A 56 12.24 -20.49 7.82
N TYR A 57 11.51 -20.82 6.79
CA TYR A 57 10.09 -21.16 6.90
C TYR A 57 9.89 -22.56 7.48
N PRO A 58 8.76 -22.82 8.18
CA PRO A 58 7.68 -21.87 8.49
C PRO A 58 8.05 -20.87 9.58
N ILE A 59 7.50 -19.66 9.50
CA ILE A 59 7.56 -18.70 10.59
C ILE A 59 6.37 -18.97 11.52
N SER A 60 6.65 -19.25 12.79
CA SER A 60 5.62 -19.50 13.80
C SER A 60 4.87 -18.23 14.15
N LEU A 61 3.54 -18.29 14.15
CA LEU A 61 2.63 -17.24 14.55
C LEU A 61 1.99 -17.61 15.88
N THR A 62 1.64 -16.62 16.69
CA THR A 62 0.82 -16.86 17.88
C THR A 62 -0.63 -16.92 17.46
N GLY A 63 -1.23 -18.11 17.34
CA GLY A 63 -2.58 -18.35 16.79
C GLY A 63 -3.75 -17.68 17.51
N ARG A 64 -3.54 -16.55 18.18
CA ARG A 64 -4.54 -15.73 18.88
C ARG A 64 -4.65 -14.30 18.36
N SER A 65 -3.78 -13.90 17.44
CA SER A 65 -3.76 -12.55 16.86
C SER A 65 -4.26 -12.60 15.43
N ASP A 66 -5.04 -11.60 15.04
CA ASP A 66 -5.37 -11.37 13.64
C ASP A 66 -4.12 -10.80 12.93
N TYR A 67 -3.60 -11.55 11.98
CA TYR A 67 -2.46 -11.15 11.19
C TYR A 67 -2.86 -10.64 9.82
N SER A 68 -2.23 -9.55 9.40
CA SER A 68 -2.25 -9.07 8.03
C SER A 68 -0.83 -9.01 7.50
N PHE A 69 -0.61 -9.34 6.23
CA PHE A 69 0.71 -9.27 5.63
C PHE A 69 0.68 -8.65 4.24
N CYS A 70 1.80 -8.09 3.83
CA CYS A 70 1.94 -7.47 2.53
C CYS A 70 3.37 -7.61 2.00
N ALA A 71 3.50 -7.70 0.68
CA ALA A 71 4.78 -7.82 0.01
C ALA A 71 5.42 -6.44 -0.21
N MET A 72 6.76 -6.43 -0.13
CA MET A 72 7.66 -5.40 -0.65
C MET A 72 8.70 -6.15 -1.46
N ASN A 73 8.86 -5.95 -2.72
CA ASN A 73 9.81 -6.64 -3.63
C ASN A 73 10.48 -7.94 -3.09
N ASP A 74 11.57 -7.78 -2.31
CA ASP A 74 12.43 -8.83 -1.73
C ASP A 74 12.20 -9.05 -0.22
N SER A 75 11.11 -8.55 0.31
CA SER A 75 10.78 -8.57 1.74
C SER A 75 9.26 -8.52 1.92
N PHE A 76 8.80 -8.72 3.14
CA PHE A 76 7.41 -8.56 3.49
C PHE A 76 7.25 -8.01 4.89
N ALA A 77 6.10 -7.42 5.13
CA ALA A 77 5.69 -6.98 6.46
C ALA A 77 4.53 -7.84 6.96
N LEU A 78 4.56 -8.14 8.24
CA LEU A 78 3.54 -8.86 8.98
C LEU A 78 3.06 -7.98 10.14
N LEU A 79 1.79 -7.64 10.15
CA LEU A 79 1.15 -6.83 11.18
C LEU A 79 0.28 -7.72 12.06
N SER A 80 0.49 -7.66 13.36
CA SER A 80 -0.43 -8.20 14.37
C SER A 80 -1.17 -7.06 15.08
N ASP A 81 -2.00 -7.39 16.05
CA ASP A 81 -2.65 -6.44 16.96
C ASP A 81 -1.67 -5.59 17.78
N THR A 82 -0.44 -6.05 17.96
CA THR A 82 0.56 -5.41 18.84
C THR A 82 1.84 -5.02 18.13
N TYR A 83 2.29 -5.80 17.15
CA TYR A 83 3.59 -5.64 16.50
C TYR A 83 3.51 -5.54 14.99
N LEU A 84 4.39 -4.73 14.42
CA LEU A 84 4.80 -4.78 13.03
C LEU A 84 6.14 -5.51 12.94
N TYR A 85 6.19 -6.58 12.14
CA TYR A 85 7.41 -7.30 11.80
C TYR A 85 7.77 -7.03 10.34
N SER A 86 9.05 -6.96 10.05
CA SER A 86 9.57 -6.99 8.69
C SER A 86 10.52 -8.17 8.54
N TYR A 87 10.36 -8.90 7.45
CA TYR A 87 11.18 -10.07 7.10
C TYR A 87 11.74 -9.93 5.70
N ASN A 88 12.88 -10.54 5.45
CA ASN A 88 13.41 -10.75 4.11
C ASN A 88 12.74 -11.96 3.43
N GLU A 89 13.03 -12.17 2.15
CA GLU A 89 12.46 -13.28 1.35
C GLU A 89 12.78 -14.68 1.89
N ASN A 90 13.83 -14.84 2.70
CA ASN A 90 14.25 -16.10 3.29
C ASN A 90 13.65 -16.35 4.70
N GLY A 91 12.76 -15.47 5.18
CA GLY A 91 12.16 -15.56 6.50
C GLY A 91 13.02 -15.02 7.64
N GLY A 92 14.16 -14.39 7.34
CA GLY A 92 14.97 -13.69 8.33
C GLY A 92 14.30 -12.38 8.74
N GLN A 93 14.15 -12.16 10.07
CA GLN A 93 13.52 -10.95 10.60
C GLN A 93 14.48 -9.75 10.49
N ASN A 94 14.02 -8.67 9.82
CA ASN A 94 14.75 -7.42 9.73
C ASN A 94 14.56 -6.58 10.99
N PHE A 95 13.29 -6.43 11.44
CA PHE A 95 12.94 -5.75 12.69
C PHE A 95 11.59 -6.22 13.24
N ALA A 96 11.32 -5.90 14.50
CA ALA A 96 10.02 -5.92 15.14
C ALA A 96 9.79 -4.59 15.87
N LEU A 97 8.60 -4.03 15.71
CA LEU A 97 8.20 -2.76 16.33
C LEU A 97 6.85 -2.90 17.00
N GLN A 98 6.77 -2.55 18.27
CA GLN A 98 5.49 -2.43 18.98
C GLN A 98 4.85 -1.08 18.62
N HIS A 99 3.64 -1.11 17.99
CA HIS A 99 3.01 0.10 17.47
C HIS A 99 2.03 0.78 18.44
N GLY A 100 1.30 0.05 19.24
CA GLY A 100 0.33 0.60 20.20
C GLY A 100 -0.98 1.13 19.58
N TYR A 101 -1.31 0.74 18.34
CA TYR A 101 -2.58 1.08 17.66
C TYR A 101 -3.70 0.18 18.15
N VAL A 102 -4.94 0.70 18.16
CA VAL A 102 -6.13 -0.05 18.62
C VAL A 102 -6.72 -0.90 17.49
N HIS A 103 -6.79 -0.32 16.28
CA HIS A 103 -7.27 -1.02 15.09
C HIS A 103 -6.21 -0.89 13.98
N PRO A 104 -5.08 -1.61 14.11
CA PRO A 104 -3.96 -1.48 13.19
C PRO A 104 -4.34 -2.02 11.81
N MET A 105 -4.07 -1.22 10.79
CA MET A 105 -4.22 -1.56 9.38
C MET A 105 -2.90 -1.41 8.66
N ILE A 106 -2.69 -2.18 7.60
CA ILE A 106 -1.47 -2.18 6.80
C ILE A 106 -1.78 -1.98 5.32
N VAL A 107 -1.00 -1.12 4.67
CA VAL A 107 -1.02 -0.89 3.23
C VAL A 107 0.41 -0.88 2.73
N SER A 108 0.68 -1.48 1.58
CA SER A 108 2.02 -1.47 0.99
C SER A 108 2.03 -1.13 -0.50
N ASN A 109 3.18 -0.72 -0.94
CA ASN A 109 3.61 -0.78 -2.33
C ASN A 109 4.90 -1.61 -2.42
N SER A 110 5.54 -1.66 -3.60
CA SER A 110 6.76 -2.45 -3.80
C SER A 110 7.95 -2.08 -2.89
N LYS A 111 7.94 -0.91 -2.23
CA LYS A 111 9.10 -0.38 -1.48
C LYS A 111 8.79 0.03 -0.06
N ARG A 112 7.53 0.33 0.25
CA ARG A 112 7.08 0.96 1.48
C ARG A 112 5.89 0.26 2.09
N VAL A 113 5.76 0.41 3.39
CA VAL A 113 4.62 -0.03 4.17
C VAL A 113 4.14 1.14 5.02
N VAL A 114 2.85 1.38 5.03
CA VAL A 114 2.19 2.23 6.02
C VAL A 114 1.40 1.35 6.96
N ILE A 115 1.55 1.59 8.26
CA ILE A 115 0.58 1.14 9.24
C ILE A 115 -0.16 2.35 9.80
N TYR A 116 -1.43 2.21 10.07
CA TYR A 116 -2.26 3.27 10.64
C TYR A 116 -3.31 2.72 11.60
N ASP A 117 -3.73 3.54 12.55
CA ASP A 117 -4.82 3.23 13.48
C ASP A 117 -6.16 3.66 12.86
N LYS A 118 -6.95 2.70 12.36
CA LYS A 118 -8.27 2.98 11.78
C LYS A 118 -9.23 3.45 12.87
N GLY A 119 -9.78 4.66 12.72
CA GLY A 119 -10.58 5.33 13.75
C GLY A 119 -9.74 6.01 14.83
N GLY A 120 -8.41 5.90 14.78
CA GLY A 120 -7.46 6.66 15.58
C GLY A 120 -6.88 7.84 14.81
N HIS A 121 -5.71 8.31 15.25
CA HIS A 121 -5.09 9.56 14.77
C HIS A 121 -3.70 9.37 14.20
N ASP A 122 -3.09 8.20 14.39
CA ASP A 122 -1.68 7.95 14.11
C ASP A 122 -1.49 7.10 12.86
N PHE A 123 -0.46 7.41 12.08
CA PHE A 123 0.06 6.54 11.04
C PHE A 123 1.58 6.66 10.93
N SER A 124 2.23 5.60 10.45
CA SER A 124 3.68 5.55 10.27
C SER A 124 4.05 4.90 8.95
N LEU A 125 5.05 5.44 8.28
CA LEU A 125 5.65 4.92 7.04
C LEU A 125 6.96 4.20 7.34
N PHE A 126 7.13 3.02 6.76
CA PHE A 126 8.31 2.16 6.90
C PHE A 126 8.91 1.80 5.56
N ASN A 127 10.21 1.54 5.57
CA ASN A 127 10.87 0.73 4.57
C ASN A 127 11.12 -0.68 5.16
N LYS A 128 11.84 -1.54 4.43
CA LYS A 128 12.10 -2.92 4.87
C LYS A 128 12.95 -3.04 6.15
N ILE A 129 13.60 -1.96 6.61
CA ILE A 129 14.55 -2.02 7.75
C ILE A 129 14.25 -1.03 8.89
N SER A 130 13.42 0.00 8.65
CA SER A 130 13.19 1.05 9.66
C SER A 130 11.91 1.84 9.43
N GLU A 131 11.43 2.48 10.50
CA GLU A 131 10.46 3.58 10.42
C GLU A 131 11.11 4.79 9.72
N ILE A 132 10.38 5.39 8.78
CA ILE A 132 10.82 6.60 8.07
C ILE A 132 10.27 7.82 8.78
N PHE A 133 8.96 7.83 9.04
CA PHE A 133 8.31 8.87 9.83
C PHE A 133 7.04 8.34 10.50
N LYS A 134 6.62 9.03 11.55
CA LYS A 134 5.32 8.90 12.20
C LYS A 134 4.61 10.26 12.19
N GLN A 135 3.30 10.26 11.92
CA GLN A 135 2.45 11.45 11.95
C GLN A 135 1.23 11.21 12.81
N ASN A 136 0.71 12.31 13.36
CA ASN A 136 -0.53 12.36 14.13
C ASN A 136 -1.45 13.45 13.57
N ILE A 137 -2.75 13.16 13.43
CA ILE A 137 -3.78 14.09 12.96
C ILE A 137 -4.77 14.28 14.12
N PRO A 138 -4.57 15.27 15.01
CA PRO A 138 -5.20 15.28 16.34
C PRO A 138 -6.71 15.49 16.35
N ASP A 139 -7.27 16.21 15.38
CA ASP A 139 -8.66 16.67 15.40
C ASP A 139 -9.60 15.81 14.52
N GLU A 140 -9.07 14.84 13.78
CA GLU A 140 -9.79 14.02 12.83
C GLU A 140 -9.37 12.56 12.94
N VAL A 141 -10.31 11.63 12.75
CA VAL A 141 -10.01 10.20 12.78
C VAL A 141 -9.62 9.67 11.41
N ILE A 142 -8.65 8.78 11.35
CA ILE A 142 -8.21 8.16 10.10
C ILE A 142 -9.23 7.09 9.67
N VAL A 143 -9.74 7.23 8.45
CA VAL A 143 -10.67 6.29 7.83
C VAL A 143 -9.91 5.25 7.00
N SER A 144 -9.00 5.73 6.13
CA SER A 144 -8.21 4.89 5.24
C SER A 144 -6.92 5.59 4.82
N VAL A 145 -5.95 4.80 4.36
CA VAL A 145 -4.66 5.31 3.87
C VAL A 145 -4.33 4.61 2.55
N PHE A 146 -3.78 5.37 1.61
CA PHE A 146 -3.39 4.90 0.27
C PHE A 146 -1.96 5.30 -0.02
N LEU A 147 -1.21 4.41 -0.67
CA LEU A 147 0.17 4.63 -1.09
C LEU A 147 0.26 4.83 -2.59
N GLY A 148 0.99 5.85 -3.02
CA GLY A 148 1.43 5.99 -4.40
C GLY A 148 2.58 5.06 -4.75
N SER A 149 2.88 4.96 -6.04
CA SER A 149 3.96 4.10 -6.56
C SER A 149 5.35 4.51 -6.07
N SER A 150 5.57 5.81 -5.79
CA SER A 150 6.87 6.38 -5.45
C SER A 150 6.94 7.10 -4.11
N GLU A 151 6.25 6.64 -3.06
CA GLU A 151 6.44 7.13 -1.69
C GLU A 151 5.40 8.14 -1.17
N HIS A 152 4.52 8.71 -2.01
CA HIS A 152 3.46 9.59 -1.52
C HIS A 152 2.39 8.79 -0.76
N THR A 153 1.88 9.40 0.31
CA THR A 153 0.86 8.80 1.16
C THR A 153 -0.35 9.72 1.19
N ALA A 154 -1.53 9.21 0.85
CA ALA A 154 -2.80 9.89 1.04
C ALA A 154 -3.51 9.31 2.27
N VAL A 155 -3.85 10.16 3.21
CA VAL A 155 -4.58 9.81 4.43
C VAL A 155 -5.97 10.43 4.33
N VAL A 156 -6.99 9.59 4.34
CA VAL A 156 -8.39 10.00 4.37
C VAL A 156 -8.84 10.02 5.81
N THR A 157 -9.35 11.16 6.23
CA THR A 157 -9.86 11.38 7.58
C THR A 157 -11.33 11.76 7.57
N SER A 158 -11.97 11.68 8.71
CA SER A 158 -13.32 12.15 8.97
C SER A 158 -13.33 12.93 10.29
N GLY A 159 -14.07 14.03 10.33
CA GLY A 159 -14.21 14.87 11.52
C GLY A 159 -14.59 16.32 11.22
N GLY A 160 -15.03 17.03 12.26
CA GLY A 160 -15.44 18.42 12.14
C GLY A 160 -16.65 18.62 11.23
N ARG A 161 -16.55 19.58 10.30
CA ARG A 161 -17.61 19.96 9.36
C ARG A 161 -17.53 19.27 7.99
N TYR A 162 -16.51 18.46 7.77
CA TYR A 162 -16.30 17.75 6.50
C TYR A 162 -16.63 16.28 6.66
N SER A 163 -17.28 15.68 5.65
CA SER A 163 -17.48 14.22 5.61
C SER A 163 -16.13 13.52 5.52
N ASN A 164 -15.26 14.00 4.63
CA ASN A 164 -13.87 13.52 4.56
C ASN A 164 -12.90 14.65 4.21
N VAL A 165 -11.66 14.48 4.65
CA VAL A 165 -10.49 15.25 4.24
C VAL A 165 -9.42 14.30 3.76
N ILE A 166 -8.77 14.61 2.65
CA ILE A 166 -7.58 13.89 2.17
C ILE A 166 -6.37 14.76 2.46
N TYR A 167 -5.42 14.22 3.20
CA TYR A 167 -4.09 14.79 3.39
C TYR A 167 -3.08 14.01 2.58
N VAL A 168 -2.26 14.69 1.79
CA VAL A 168 -1.18 14.06 1.01
C VAL A 168 0.16 14.46 1.61
N TYR A 169 1.00 13.45 1.86
CA TYR A 169 2.36 13.58 2.38
C TYR A 169 3.37 13.02 1.38
N ASP A 170 4.57 13.61 1.36
CA ASP A 170 5.71 13.04 0.63
C ASP A 170 6.36 11.87 1.39
N GLY A 171 7.36 11.23 0.78
CA GLY A 171 8.08 10.09 1.37
C GLY A 171 8.88 10.39 2.63
N GLY A 172 9.04 11.66 3.01
CA GLY A 172 9.68 12.12 4.24
C GLY A 172 8.69 12.57 5.32
N GLY A 173 7.38 12.49 5.04
CA GLY A 173 6.32 12.90 5.96
C GLY A 173 5.99 14.39 5.92
N LYS A 174 6.49 15.13 4.93
CA LYS A 174 6.10 16.53 4.72
C LYS A 174 4.71 16.58 4.10
N TRP A 175 3.82 17.35 4.71
CA TRP A 175 2.52 17.66 4.15
C TRP A 175 2.65 18.47 2.84
N LEU A 176 1.94 18.00 1.78
CA LEU A 176 1.97 18.60 0.45
C LEU A 176 0.64 19.22 0.05
N TYR A 177 -0.48 18.55 0.34
CA TYR A 177 -1.78 18.89 -0.22
C TYR A 177 -2.94 18.50 0.71
N THR A 178 -4.06 19.22 0.61
CA THR A 178 -5.31 18.88 1.32
C THR A 178 -6.50 19.07 0.39
N GLN A 179 -7.36 18.05 0.30
CA GLN A 179 -8.67 18.10 -0.36
C GLN A 179 -9.77 17.86 0.67
N ARG A 180 -10.83 18.66 0.62
CA ARG A 180 -11.95 18.61 1.57
C ARG A 180 -13.27 18.34 0.87
N PHE A 181 -14.08 17.46 1.46
CA PHE A 181 -15.40 17.11 0.98
C PHE A 181 -16.43 17.34 2.08
N ILE A 182 -17.50 18.10 1.77
CA ILE A 182 -18.52 18.45 2.75
C ILE A 182 -19.53 17.32 2.91
N ASP A 183 -20.06 16.80 1.77
CA ASP A 183 -21.18 15.85 1.76
C ASP A 183 -20.83 14.49 1.11
N ASP A 184 -19.73 14.43 0.35
CA ASP A 184 -19.31 13.21 -0.35
C ASP A 184 -18.41 12.35 0.55
N ASN A 185 -18.58 11.03 0.51
CA ASN A 185 -17.75 10.08 1.23
C ASN A 185 -16.67 9.51 0.29
N VAL A 186 -15.40 9.71 0.63
CA VAL A 186 -14.26 9.20 -0.11
C VAL A 186 -14.18 7.68 0.05
N MET A 187 -14.18 6.96 -1.07
CA MET A 187 -14.06 5.50 -1.10
C MET A 187 -12.63 5.06 -1.37
N GLN A 188 -12.01 5.61 -2.43
CA GLN A 188 -10.67 5.21 -2.87
C GLN A 188 -9.87 6.44 -3.31
N VAL A 189 -8.54 6.35 -3.14
CA VAL A 189 -7.58 7.32 -3.67
C VAL A 189 -6.48 6.56 -4.39
N ALA A 190 -6.15 6.97 -5.60
CA ALA A 190 -5.00 6.47 -6.34
C ALA A 190 -4.14 7.63 -6.82
N PHE A 191 -2.84 7.39 -6.95
CA PHE A 191 -1.90 8.37 -7.47
C PHE A 191 -1.58 8.12 -8.93
N SER A 192 -1.27 9.17 -9.68
CA SER A 192 -0.61 9.01 -10.98
C SER A 192 0.80 8.44 -10.80
N ASP A 193 1.38 7.85 -11.85
CA ASP A 193 2.70 7.22 -11.80
C ASP A 193 3.81 8.19 -11.36
N ASP A 194 3.66 9.48 -11.71
CA ASP A 194 4.57 10.57 -11.31
C ASP A 194 4.21 11.23 -9.97
N ASN A 195 3.14 10.75 -9.30
CA ASN A 195 2.55 11.29 -8.06
C ASN A 195 2.16 12.78 -8.11
N ARG A 196 2.02 13.38 -9.29
CA ARG A 196 1.55 14.74 -9.45
C ARG A 196 0.06 14.88 -9.23
N PHE A 197 -0.71 13.84 -9.62
CA PHE A 197 -2.15 13.85 -9.54
C PHE A 197 -2.65 12.78 -8.57
N ILE A 198 -3.79 13.08 -7.94
CA ILE A 198 -4.61 12.07 -7.28
C ILE A 198 -5.93 11.90 -8.02
N TYR A 199 -6.39 10.66 -8.07
CA TYR A 199 -7.70 10.26 -8.53
C TYR A 199 -8.50 9.80 -7.31
N VAL A 200 -9.72 10.29 -7.19
CA VAL A 200 -10.55 10.05 -6.00
C VAL A 200 -11.91 9.55 -6.43
N THR A 201 -12.33 8.40 -5.92
CA THR A 201 -13.73 7.98 -5.99
C THR A 201 -14.46 8.39 -4.72
N ARG A 202 -15.64 9.00 -4.89
CA ARG A 202 -16.51 9.47 -3.81
C ARG A 202 -17.91 8.93 -4.04
N VAL A 203 -18.57 8.53 -2.99
CA VAL A 203 -19.98 8.15 -3.02
C VAL A 203 -20.82 9.28 -2.46
N THR A 204 -21.88 9.60 -3.18
CA THR A 204 -22.90 10.58 -2.80
C THR A 204 -24.28 10.06 -3.17
N SER A 205 -25.34 10.78 -2.79
CA SER A 205 -26.70 10.53 -3.27
C SER A 205 -27.14 11.66 -4.20
N ASP A 206 -27.68 11.30 -5.35
CA ASP A 206 -28.33 12.22 -6.26
C ASP A 206 -29.78 11.77 -6.49
N ASN A 207 -30.76 12.60 -6.11
CA ASN A 207 -32.20 12.31 -6.19
C ASN A 207 -32.64 11.00 -5.52
N GLY A 208 -31.88 10.49 -4.56
CA GLY A 208 -32.16 9.25 -3.83
C GLY A 208 -31.38 8.03 -4.37
N ASP A 209 -30.72 8.14 -5.51
CA ASP A 209 -29.87 7.11 -6.09
C ASP A 209 -28.43 7.23 -5.62
N ILE A 210 -27.72 6.10 -5.52
CA ILE A 210 -26.30 6.05 -5.19
C ILE A 210 -25.49 6.44 -6.44
N VAL A 211 -24.56 7.38 -6.24
CA VAL A 211 -23.71 7.87 -7.33
C VAL A 211 -22.26 7.85 -6.88
N THR A 212 -21.40 7.22 -7.66
CA THR A 212 -19.95 7.35 -7.53
C THR A 212 -19.44 8.45 -8.47
N LYS A 213 -18.75 9.44 -7.89
CA LYS A 213 -17.99 10.45 -8.63
C LYS A 213 -16.52 10.09 -8.64
N LEU A 214 -15.92 10.07 -9.83
CA LEU A 214 -14.49 9.89 -10.05
C LEU A 214 -13.89 11.22 -10.48
N SER A 215 -12.94 11.76 -9.71
CA SER A 215 -12.35 13.08 -9.98
C SER A 215 -10.83 13.04 -9.96
N LYS A 216 -10.21 13.92 -10.75
CA LYS A 216 -8.75 14.16 -10.80
C LYS A 216 -8.40 15.49 -10.17
N TYR A 217 -7.38 15.53 -9.32
CA TYR A 217 -6.84 16.73 -8.68
C TYR A 217 -5.32 16.81 -8.88
N ASP A 218 -4.79 18.04 -9.07
CA ASP A 218 -3.35 18.31 -9.06
C ASP A 218 -2.89 18.58 -7.62
N ILE A 219 -1.90 17.84 -7.13
CA ILE A 219 -1.37 18.00 -5.76
C ILE A 219 -0.70 19.38 -5.58
N ALA A 220 -0.14 19.94 -6.65
CA ALA A 220 0.44 21.29 -6.66
C ALA A 220 -0.61 22.38 -6.91
N GLY A 221 -1.87 22.01 -7.14
CA GLY A 221 -2.97 22.91 -7.47
C GLY A 221 -3.68 23.49 -6.24
N ASP A 222 -4.77 24.19 -6.52
CA ASP A 222 -5.61 24.88 -5.52
C ASP A 222 -6.79 24.03 -5.00
N GLY A 223 -6.88 22.76 -5.38
CA GLY A 223 -7.99 21.86 -5.05
C GLY A 223 -9.12 21.85 -6.06
N THR A 224 -8.97 22.53 -7.20
CA THR A 224 -9.95 22.49 -8.29
C THR A 224 -9.93 21.15 -8.99
N GLU A 225 -11.10 20.60 -9.27
CA GLU A 225 -11.25 19.39 -10.07
C GLU A 225 -10.79 19.64 -11.51
N LEU A 226 -9.83 18.87 -12.01
CA LEU A 226 -9.38 18.95 -13.39
C LEU A 226 -10.41 18.33 -14.35
N TRP A 227 -10.99 17.22 -13.94
CA TRP A 227 -12.15 16.58 -14.57
C TRP A 227 -12.89 15.70 -13.55
N THR A 228 -14.16 15.42 -13.85
CA THR A 228 -14.98 14.51 -13.03
C THR A 228 -15.86 13.64 -13.95
N GLN A 229 -16.04 12.38 -13.55
CA GLN A 229 -16.95 11.42 -14.18
C GLN A 229 -17.94 10.90 -13.14
N THR A 230 -19.16 10.59 -13.61
CA THR A 230 -20.24 10.09 -12.76
C THR A 230 -20.59 8.66 -13.15
N ILE A 231 -20.71 7.78 -12.16
CA ILE A 231 -21.10 6.39 -12.32
C ILE A 231 -22.34 6.18 -11.46
N SER A 232 -23.49 5.92 -12.11
CA SER A 232 -24.76 5.72 -11.42
C SER A 232 -24.90 4.27 -10.98
N ASP A 233 -25.58 4.03 -9.85
CA ASP A 233 -25.91 2.71 -9.31
C ASP A 233 -24.68 1.80 -9.11
N CYS A 234 -23.56 2.39 -8.73
CA CYS A 234 -22.30 1.68 -8.55
C CYS A 234 -21.51 2.25 -7.38
N VAL A 235 -21.05 1.41 -6.48
CA VAL A 235 -20.15 1.75 -5.37
C VAL A 235 -18.73 1.31 -5.72
N SER A 236 -17.75 2.22 -5.65
CA SER A 236 -16.35 1.90 -5.92
C SER A 236 -15.75 1.03 -4.81
N LEU A 237 -15.30 -0.16 -5.16
CA LEU A 237 -14.60 -1.11 -4.30
C LEU A 237 -13.08 -0.94 -4.35
N ALA A 238 -12.55 -0.60 -5.54
CA ALA A 238 -11.13 -0.33 -5.73
C ALA A 238 -10.89 0.69 -6.85
N LEU A 239 -9.74 1.33 -6.80
CA LEU A 239 -9.25 2.27 -7.79
C LEU A 239 -7.79 1.97 -8.08
N SER A 240 -7.42 1.78 -9.34
CA SER A 240 -6.05 1.49 -9.74
C SER A 240 -5.63 2.30 -10.97
N VAL A 241 -4.37 2.71 -10.99
CA VAL A 241 -3.72 3.38 -12.13
C VAL A 241 -2.68 2.45 -12.70
N ASN A 242 -2.66 2.32 -14.01
CA ASN A 242 -1.66 1.56 -14.74
C ASN A 242 -1.33 2.26 -16.07
N GLY A 243 -0.17 2.90 -16.16
CA GLY A 243 0.17 3.74 -17.29
C GLY A 243 -0.86 4.86 -17.49
N GLY A 244 -1.33 5.04 -18.71
CA GLY A 244 -2.35 6.04 -19.06
C GLY A 244 -3.79 5.66 -18.74
N THR A 245 -4.04 4.56 -17.99
CA THR A 245 -5.38 4.04 -17.68
C THR A 245 -5.69 4.07 -16.20
N LEU A 246 -6.93 4.42 -15.87
CA LEU A 246 -7.50 4.46 -14.53
C LEU A 246 -8.69 3.50 -14.47
N THR A 247 -8.63 2.49 -13.63
CA THR A 247 -9.69 1.49 -13.48
C THR A 247 -10.44 1.68 -12.18
N VAL A 248 -11.76 1.83 -12.29
CA VAL A 248 -12.70 1.75 -11.16
C VAL A 248 -13.30 0.35 -11.15
N THR A 249 -13.04 -0.42 -10.10
CA THR A 249 -13.74 -1.67 -9.83
C THR A 249 -14.93 -1.35 -8.93
N GLY A 250 -16.13 -1.51 -9.43
CA GLY A 250 -17.36 -1.26 -8.70
C GLY A 250 -18.08 -2.55 -8.32
N ASP A 251 -19.15 -2.46 -7.56
CA ASP A 251 -19.99 -3.58 -7.10
C ASP A 251 -20.97 -4.12 -8.16
N SER A 252 -21.13 -3.39 -9.28
CA SER A 252 -22.01 -3.75 -10.39
C SER A 252 -21.33 -3.71 -11.76
N GLU A 253 -20.21 -3.00 -11.86
CA GLU A 253 -19.47 -2.86 -13.12
C GLU A 253 -18.01 -2.47 -12.87
N ILE A 254 -17.19 -2.66 -13.91
CA ILE A 254 -15.79 -2.26 -13.96
C ILE A 254 -15.64 -1.29 -15.11
N ARG A 255 -15.04 -0.12 -14.86
CA ARG A 255 -14.81 0.91 -15.86
C ARG A 255 -13.36 1.31 -15.93
N THR A 256 -12.87 1.52 -17.15
CA THR A 256 -11.52 2.05 -17.39
C THR A 256 -11.62 3.39 -18.11
N TYR A 257 -10.86 4.36 -17.61
CA TYR A 257 -10.82 5.73 -18.10
C TYR A 257 -9.40 6.12 -18.52
N ASN A 258 -9.30 7.08 -19.43
CA ASN A 258 -8.03 7.74 -19.73
C ASN A 258 -7.64 8.66 -18.56
N THR A 259 -6.42 8.57 -18.07
CA THR A 259 -5.93 9.36 -16.92
C THR A 259 -5.86 10.85 -17.19
N ASP A 260 -5.65 11.28 -18.45
CA ASP A 260 -5.48 12.68 -18.79
C ASP A 260 -6.82 13.37 -19.09
N SER A 261 -7.63 12.78 -19.96
CA SER A 261 -8.90 13.37 -20.40
C SER A 261 -10.09 12.99 -19.52
N GLY A 262 -10.00 11.90 -18.73
CA GLY A 262 -11.14 11.34 -18.01
C GLY A 262 -12.15 10.61 -18.90
N GLU A 263 -11.87 10.44 -20.21
CA GLU A 263 -12.78 9.75 -21.13
C GLU A 263 -12.85 8.26 -20.83
N LEU A 264 -14.06 7.70 -20.93
CA LEU A 264 -14.30 6.26 -20.77
C LEU A 264 -13.65 5.49 -21.92
N ILE A 265 -12.77 4.56 -21.60
CA ILE A 265 -12.12 3.65 -22.57
C ILE A 265 -12.96 2.40 -22.78
N GLY A 266 -13.51 1.84 -21.69
CA GLY A 266 -14.32 0.64 -21.73
C GLY A 266 -14.99 0.35 -20.41
N ASN A 267 -16.02 -0.52 -20.47
CA ASN A 267 -16.72 -0.99 -19.29
C ASN A 267 -17.11 -2.46 -19.42
N TYR A 268 -17.22 -3.12 -18.28
CA TYR A 268 -17.75 -4.48 -18.15
C TYR A 268 -18.78 -4.49 -17.03
N SER A 269 -20.06 -4.64 -17.38
CA SER A 269 -21.13 -4.80 -16.41
C SER A 269 -21.39 -6.29 -16.18
N TYR A 270 -21.68 -6.66 -14.95
CA TYR A 270 -21.92 -8.05 -14.54
C TYR A 270 -23.14 -8.15 -13.63
N GLN A 271 -23.68 -9.36 -13.55
CA GLN A 271 -24.74 -9.70 -12.59
C GLN A 271 -24.17 -10.61 -11.51
N GLY A 272 -24.70 -10.53 -10.30
CA GLY A 272 -24.19 -11.25 -9.16
C GLY A 272 -23.24 -10.42 -8.32
N THR A 273 -22.35 -11.06 -7.57
CA THR A 273 -21.37 -10.41 -6.70
C THR A 273 -19.94 -10.71 -7.10
N ILE A 274 -19.05 -9.71 -6.98
CA ILE A 274 -17.61 -9.94 -6.96
C ILE A 274 -17.23 -10.47 -5.58
N GLU A 275 -16.70 -11.68 -5.53
CA GLU A 275 -16.19 -12.25 -4.27
C GLU A 275 -14.71 -11.99 -4.07
N ASN A 276 -13.94 -12.07 -5.14
CA ASN A 276 -12.51 -11.82 -5.16
C ASN A 276 -12.11 -11.12 -6.44
N PHE A 277 -11.14 -10.23 -6.36
CA PHE A 277 -10.59 -9.57 -7.53
C PHE A 277 -9.13 -9.15 -7.32
N ASP A 278 -8.41 -9.04 -8.44
CA ASP A 278 -7.14 -8.33 -8.56
C ASP A 278 -7.17 -7.49 -9.85
N ALA A 279 -7.16 -6.17 -9.69
CA ALA A 279 -7.27 -5.20 -10.77
C ALA A 279 -6.10 -4.19 -10.77
N LEU A 280 -4.97 -4.54 -10.13
CA LEU A 280 -3.81 -3.66 -9.99
C LEU A 280 -2.91 -3.68 -11.23
N SER A 281 -3.02 -4.69 -12.08
CA SER A 281 -2.23 -4.84 -13.30
C SER A 281 -3.02 -4.46 -14.56
N SER A 282 -2.37 -4.52 -15.73
CA SER A 282 -3.03 -4.33 -17.03
C SER A 282 -4.10 -5.39 -17.31
N LYS A 283 -3.92 -6.61 -16.80
CA LYS A 283 -4.95 -7.65 -16.78
C LYS A 283 -5.68 -7.60 -15.44
N LYS A 284 -7.01 -7.73 -15.48
CA LYS A 284 -7.89 -7.66 -14.32
C LYS A 284 -8.58 -9.00 -14.17
N ALA A 285 -8.43 -9.65 -13.03
CA ALA A 285 -9.03 -10.93 -12.72
C ALA A 285 -10.12 -10.79 -11.66
N PHE A 286 -11.28 -11.44 -11.88
CA PHE A 286 -12.44 -11.39 -10.99
C PHE A 286 -13.04 -12.77 -10.81
N VAL A 287 -13.45 -13.08 -9.59
CA VAL A 287 -14.32 -14.21 -9.31
C VAL A 287 -15.74 -13.69 -9.07
N LEU A 288 -16.64 -14.07 -9.97
CA LEU A 288 -18.05 -13.68 -9.94
C LEU A 288 -18.91 -14.87 -9.49
N ASP A 289 -19.81 -14.61 -8.53
CA ASP A 289 -20.91 -15.51 -8.17
C ASP A 289 -22.19 -14.99 -8.82
N ASN A 290 -22.71 -15.76 -9.78
CA ASN A 290 -23.90 -15.38 -10.56
C ASN A 290 -25.22 -15.92 -10.00
N TYR A 291 -25.26 -16.48 -8.77
CA TYR A 291 -26.44 -17.02 -8.07
C TYR A 291 -27.38 -17.94 -8.90
N THR A 292 -27.44 -17.76 -10.22
CA THR A 292 -28.39 -18.45 -11.10
C THR A 292 -27.92 -19.80 -11.61
N ASP A 293 -26.60 -19.97 -11.78
CA ASP A 293 -26.01 -21.15 -12.41
C ASP A 293 -25.28 -22.09 -11.44
N GLY A 294 -25.25 -21.74 -10.13
CA GLY A 294 -24.66 -22.56 -9.06
C GLY A 294 -23.14 -22.71 -9.13
N GLY A 295 -22.45 -21.96 -9.99
CA GLY A 295 -21.00 -21.98 -10.17
C GLY A 295 -20.39 -20.58 -10.16
N LYS A 296 -19.14 -20.49 -9.65
CA LYS A 296 -18.34 -19.28 -9.71
C LYS A 296 -17.52 -19.23 -10.99
N LYS A 297 -17.39 -18.05 -11.55
CA LYS A 297 -16.61 -17.81 -12.78
C LYS A 297 -15.42 -16.92 -12.51
N LEU A 298 -14.26 -17.38 -12.91
CA LEU A 298 -13.06 -16.55 -13.04
C LEU A 298 -13.12 -15.86 -14.39
N VAL A 299 -13.11 -14.53 -14.39
CA VAL A 299 -13.14 -13.70 -15.59
C VAL A 299 -11.88 -12.89 -15.67
N LEU A 300 -11.25 -12.87 -16.83
CA LEU A 300 -10.07 -12.07 -17.12
C LEU A 300 -10.41 -10.99 -18.15
N LEU A 301 -10.18 -9.72 -17.76
CA LEU A 301 -10.38 -8.56 -18.63
C LEU A 301 -9.04 -7.96 -19.03
N ASP A 302 -9.01 -7.32 -20.20
CA ASP A 302 -7.91 -6.47 -20.64
C ASP A 302 -8.08 -5.01 -20.17
N GLU A 303 -7.21 -4.12 -20.66
CA GLU A 303 -7.21 -2.70 -20.33
C GLU A 303 -8.48 -1.97 -20.79
N LYS A 304 -9.18 -2.50 -21.82
CA LYS A 304 -10.45 -1.95 -22.34
C LYS A 304 -11.68 -2.54 -21.66
N CYS A 305 -11.50 -3.33 -20.61
CA CYS A 305 -12.56 -4.11 -19.99
C CYS A 305 -13.21 -5.15 -20.92
N GLU A 306 -12.51 -5.58 -21.98
CA GLU A 306 -12.97 -6.69 -22.83
C GLU A 306 -12.59 -8.03 -22.18
N VAL A 307 -13.53 -8.98 -22.21
CA VAL A 307 -13.30 -10.33 -21.67
C VAL A 307 -12.32 -11.06 -22.57
N THR A 308 -11.14 -11.40 -22.04
CA THR A 308 -10.11 -12.14 -22.76
C THR A 308 -10.17 -13.64 -22.51
N ALA A 309 -10.63 -14.05 -21.32
CA ALA A 309 -10.82 -15.46 -20.96
C ALA A 309 -11.85 -15.59 -19.82
N GLN A 310 -12.49 -16.76 -19.75
CA GLN A 310 -13.38 -17.16 -18.66
C GLN A 310 -13.19 -18.64 -18.35
N ALA A 311 -13.26 -19.01 -17.06
CA ALA A 311 -13.23 -20.38 -16.60
C ALA A 311 -14.15 -20.57 -15.40
N GLU A 312 -14.72 -21.77 -15.27
CA GLU A 312 -15.37 -22.15 -14.02
C GLU A 312 -14.33 -22.43 -12.94
N VAL A 313 -14.59 -21.98 -11.73
CA VAL A 313 -13.71 -22.22 -10.58
C VAL A 313 -14.51 -22.81 -9.43
N SER A 314 -13.78 -23.39 -8.47
CA SER A 314 -14.38 -23.96 -7.28
C SER A 314 -15.16 -22.90 -6.47
N SER A 315 -16.20 -23.36 -5.80
CA SER A 315 -17.02 -22.50 -4.94
C SER A 315 -16.30 -21.98 -3.70
N ASP A 316 -15.17 -22.59 -3.35
CA ASP A 316 -14.37 -22.30 -2.16
C ASP A 316 -13.13 -21.43 -2.43
N VAL A 317 -13.13 -20.62 -3.52
CA VAL A 317 -12.05 -19.67 -3.79
C VAL A 317 -11.90 -18.69 -2.63
N LYS A 318 -10.70 -18.64 -2.06
CA LYS A 318 -10.35 -17.74 -0.95
C LYS A 318 -9.66 -16.48 -1.42
N ARG A 319 -8.75 -16.59 -2.40
CA ARG A 319 -7.98 -15.45 -2.89
C ARG A 319 -7.54 -15.66 -4.33
N ILE A 320 -7.54 -14.57 -5.10
CA ILE A 320 -6.91 -14.52 -6.42
C ILE A 320 -5.89 -13.39 -6.49
N ARG A 321 -4.83 -13.58 -7.29
CA ARG A 321 -3.85 -12.55 -7.62
C ARG A 321 -3.34 -12.71 -9.04
N VAL A 322 -3.08 -11.59 -9.70
CA VAL A 322 -2.42 -11.54 -11.01
C VAL A 322 -0.94 -11.29 -10.79
N ILE A 323 -0.13 -12.31 -11.02
CA ILE A 323 1.31 -12.32 -10.72
C ILE A 323 2.06 -12.92 -11.91
N ASP A 324 3.12 -12.26 -12.38
CA ASP A 324 4.06 -12.77 -13.41
C ASP A 324 3.36 -13.34 -14.65
N ASN A 325 2.44 -12.60 -15.23
CA ASN A 325 1.66 -13.01 -16.39
C ASN A 325 0.77 -14.26 -16.15
N SER A 326 0.43 -14.52 -14.90
CA SER A 326 -0.42 -15.64 -14.48
C SER A 326 -1.51 -15.16 -13.54
N VAL A 327 -2.62 -15.87 -13.50
CA VAL A 327 -3.66 -15.73 -12.47
C VAL A 327 -3.47 -16.87 -11.47
N ILE A 328 -3.22 -16.53 -10.22
CA ILE A 328 -3.09 -17.50 -9.14
C ILE A 328 -4.38 -17.51 -8.34
N VAL A 329 -4.96 -18.68 -8.21
CA VAL A 329 -6.20 -18.92 -7.47
C VAL A 329 -5.90 -19.84 -6.29
N MET A 330 -6.23 -19.41 -5.09
CA MET A 330 -6.15 -20.20 -3.87
C MET A 330 -7.55 -20.60 -3.43
N THR A 331 -7.73 -21.88 -3.18
CA THR A 331 -8.93 -22.50 -2.60
C THR A 331 -8.64 -23.00 -1.19
N GLU A 332 -9.57 -23.70 -0.57
CA GLU A 332 -9.35 -24.37 0.72
C GLU A 332 -8.27 -25.45 0.63
N SER A 333 -8.18 -26.16 -0.50
CA SER A 333 -7.37 -27.38 -0.65
C SER A 333 -6.17 -27.23 -1.55
N ASP A 334 -6.13 -26.23 -2.41
CA ASP A 334 -5.05 -26.08 -3.39
C ASP A 334 -4.79 -24.63 -3.79
N ILE A 335 -3.63 -24.40 -4.39
CA ILE A 335 -3.29 -23.18 -5.10
C ILE A 335 -2.96 -23.56 -6.55
N THR A 336 -3.68 -22.92 -7.48
CA THR A 336 -3.56 -23.21 -8.90
C THR A 336 -3.10 -21.97 -9.67
N GLN A 337 -2.07 -22.15 -10.49
CA GLN A 337 -1.59 -21.16 -11.43
C GLN A 337 -2.24 -21.38 -12.79
N TYR A 338 -2.84 -20.33 -13.34
CA TYR A 338 -3.42 -20.27 -14.67
C TYR A 338 -2.63 -19.28 -15.53
N ASP A 339 -2.47 -19.63 -16.81
CA ASP A 339 -2.03 -18.64 -17.80
C ASP A 339 -3.18 -17.66 -18.16
N TYR A 340 -2.91 -16.69 -19.03
CA TYR A 340 -3.93 -15.71 -19.45
C TYR A 340 -5.01 -16.27 -20.40
N SER A 341 -4.91 -17.53 -20.82
CA SER A 341 -6.01 -18.26 -21.44
C SER A 341 -6.91 -18.97 -20.41
N LEU A 342 -6.55 -18.86 -19.12
CA LEU A 342 -7.13 -19.59 -18.00
C LEU A 342 -7.00 -21.12 -18.13
N ALA A 343 -5.97 -21.58 -18.85
CA ALA A 343 -5.53 -22.96 -18.77
C ALA A 343 -4.68 -23.18 -17.50
N SER A 344 -4.95 -24.27 -16.77
CA SER A 344 -4.17 -24.62 -15.58
C SER A 344 -2.74 -25.03 -15.97
N VAL A 345 -1.76 -24.28 -15.48
CA VAL A 345 -0.33 -24.53 -15.72
C VAL A 345 0.24 -25.43 -14.63
N LYS A 346 -0.08 -25.12 -13.37
CA LYS A 346 0.42 -25.86 -12.20
C LYS A 346 -0.61 -25.85 -11.09
N LYS A 347 -0.82 -26.98 -10.45
CA LYS A 347 -1.66 -27.15 -9.28
C LYS A 347 -0.85 -27.75 -8.14
N THR A 348 -0.89 -27.09 -6.98
CA THR A 348 -0.19 -27.54 -5.76
C THR A 348 -1.21 -27.73 -4.65
N LEU A 349 -1.25 -28.92 -4.04
CA LEU A 349 -2.11 -29.21 -2.90
C LEU A 349 -1.57 -28.51 -1.66
N LEU A 350 -2.44 -27.92 -0.90
CA LEU A 350 -2.13 -27.28 0.37
C LEU A 350 -2.10 -28.31 1.51
N LYS A 351 -1.21 -28.12 2.48
CA LYS A 351 -1.07 -29.02 3.64
C LYS A 351 -2.10 -28.72 4.70
N ASP A 352 -2.44 -27.43 4.84
CA ASP A 352 -3.31 -26.85 5.85
C ASP A 352 -4.26 -25.84 5.24
N SER A 353 -5.18 -25.32 6.04
CA SER A 353 -6.05 -24.21 5.64
C SER A 353 -5.30 -22.89 5.74
N TYR A 354 -5.26 -22.14 4.64
CA TYR A 354 -4.65 -20.82 4.56
C TYR A 354 -5.70 -19.76 4.23
N SER A 355 -5.53 -18.56 4.78
CA SER A 355 -6.47 -17.44 4.63
C SER A 355 -6.11 -16.50 3.47
N ASP A 356 -4.82 -16.33 3.18
CA ASP A 356 -4.33 -15.42 2.13
C ASP A 356 -2.92 -15.88 1.67
N PHE A 357 -2.48 -15.32 0.56
CA PHE A 357 -1.10 -15.51 0.05
C PHE A 357 -0.54 -14.24 -0.58
N ILE A 358 0.78 -14.10 -0.54
CA ILE A 358 1.52 -13.04 -1.26
C ILE A 358 2.71 -13.66 -1.98
N LYS A 359 3.20 -12.96 -3.02
CA LYS A 359 4.48 -13.28 -3.64
C LYS A 359 5.58 -12.40 -3.08
N VAL A 360 6.70 -13.01 -2.69
CA VAL A 360 7.91 -12.32 -2.24
C VAL A 360 9.11 -12.96 -2.96
N GLY A 361 9.87 -12.17 -3.72
CA GLY A 361 10.92 -12.73 -4.55
C GLY A 361 10.40 -13.79 -5.53
N GLY A 362 10.96 -14.99 -5.50
CA GLY A 362 10.54 -16.14 -6.31
C GLY A 362 9.53 -17.08 -5.63
N SER A 363 9.07 -16.77 -4.40
CA SER A 363 8.28 -17.67 -3.57
C SER A 363 6.87 -17.12 -3.30
N ILE A 364 5.95 -18.03 -3.02
CA ILE A 364 4.62 -17.72 -2.50
C ILE A 364 4.61 -17.99 -1.00
N LEU A 365 4.23 -16.99 -0.22
CA LEU A 365 4.01 -17.10 1.22
C LEU A 365 2.53 -17.30 1.49
N LEU A 366 2.21 -18.25 2.33
CA LEU A 366 0.85 -18.68 2.68
C LEU A 366 0.58 -18.32 4.16
N MET A 367 -0.49 -17.59 4.43
CA MET A 367 -0.92 -17.24 5.77
C MET A 367 -1.79 -18.34 6.37
N GLY A 368 -1.22 -19.14 7.24
CA GLY A 368 -1.93 -20.12 8.07
C GLY A 368 -2.42 -19.54 9.39
N TYR A 369 -3.03 -20.38 10.22
CA TYR A 369 -3.52 -19.99 11.54
C TYR A 369 -2.39 -19.73 12.54
N ASP A 370 -1.38 -20.59 12.57
CA ASP A 370 -0.27 -20.57 13.53
C ASP A 370 1.11 -20.53 12.85
N SER A 371 1.13 -20.48 11.52
CA SER A 371 2.36 -20.41 10.72
C SER A 371 2.21 -19.60 9.45
N LEU A 372 3.31 -19.04 9.02
CA LEU A 372 3.51 -18.49 7.68
C LEU A 372 4.40 -19.47 6.92
N ASP A 373 3.83 -20.14 5.94
CA ASP A 373 4.50 -21.14 5.13
C ASP A 373 5.01 -20.56 3.80
N CYS A 374 6.01 -21.21 3.22
CA CYS A 374 6.62 -20.81 1.95
C CYS A 374 6.57 -21.99 0.96
N ILE A 375 6.08 -21.72 -0.24
CA ILE A 375 6.07 -22.68 -1.35
C ILE A 375 6.67 -22.09 -2.62
N GLN A 376 7.10 -22.97 -3.52
CA GLN A 376 7.53 -22.63 -4.88
C GLN A 376 6.44 -23.04 -5.87
N LEU A 377 5.96 -22.09 -6.68
CA LEU A 377 5.03 -22.35 -7.78
C LEU A 377 5.76 -22.59 -9.08
#